data_b6846c95b387c4e7ff400451323adf1a
#
_entry.id   b6846c95b387c4e7ff400451323adf1a
#
_cell.length_a   1.000
_cell.length_b   1.000
_cell.length_c   1.000
_cell.angle_alpha   90.00
_cell.angle_beta   90.00
_cell.angle_gamma   90.00
#
_symmetry.space_group_name_H-M   'P 1'
#
loop_
_entity.id
_entity.type
_entity.pdbx_description
1 polymer ?
#
loop_
_entity_poly.entity_id
_entity_poly.type
_entity_poly.pdbx_seq_one_letter_code
_entity_poly.pdbx_strand_id
1 'polypeptide(L)' 'MIAVIFEVFPAEGHMDDYLGIAADLRPLLDGIDGFISIERFQSLGDAGKLVSLSFWRDEAAIAA' A
#
# COMPACT_ATOMS: atom_id res chain seq x y z
N MET A 1 -4.20 -10.38 -13.91
CA MET A 1 -4.19 -9.64 -12.62
C MET A 1 -2.89 -9.90 -11.89
N ILE A 2 -2.29 -8.85 -11.35
CA ILE A 2 -1.04 -8.94 -10.63
C ILE A 2 -1.25 -8.46 -9.20
N ALA A 3 -0.72 -9.20 -8.24
CA ALA A 3 -0.71 -8.82 -6.84
C ALA A 3 0.70 -8.31 -6.47
N VAL A 4 0.75 -7.18 -5.78
CA VAL A 4 2.01 -6.62 -5.27
C VAL A 4 1.96 -6.61 -3.76
N ILE A 5 2.95 -7.23 -3.14
CA ILE A 5 3.09 -7.25 -1.69
C ILE A 5 4.28 -6.37 -1.32
N PHE A 6 4.03 -5.40 -0.45
CA PHE A 6 5.03 -4.44 -0.02
C PHE A 6 5.09 -4.41 1.51
N GLU A 7 6.28 -4.62 2.06
CA GLU A 7 6.51 -4.56 3.51
C GLU A 7 7.16 -3.25 3.89
N VAL A 8 6.67 -2.60 4.93
CA VAL A 8 7.16 -1.32 5.40
C VAL A 8 7.35 -1.35 6.90
N PHE A 9 8.46 -0.77 7.36
CA PHE A 9 8.77 -0.61 8.78
C PHE A 9 8.85 0.88 9.10
N PRO A 10 7.72 1.55 9.39
CA PRO A 10 7.75 2.96 9.78
C PRO A 10 8.62 3.16 11.01
N ALA A 11 9.32 4.29 11.09
CA ALA A 11 10.10 4.62 12.27
C ALA A 11 9.22 4.66 13.52
N GLU A 12 9.79 4.33 14.66
CA GLU A 12 9.07 4.33 15.92
C GLU A 12 8.40 5.68 16.16
N GLY A 13 7.10 5.67 16.50
CA GLY A 13 6.32 6.88 16.71
C GLY A 13 5.80 7.53 15.43
N HIS A 14 6.10 6.98 14.24
CA HIS A 14 5.69 7.55 12.96
C HIS A 14 4.65 6.71 12.21
N MET A 15 4.07 5.70 12.86
CA MET A 15 3.05 4.84 12.23
C MET A 15 1.84 5.65 11.79
N ASP A 16 1.33 6.54 12.64
CA ASP A 16 0.16 7.36 12.32
C ASP A 16 0.45 8.33 11.18
N ASP A 17 1.65 8.89 11.15
CA ASP A 17 2.07 9.79 10.06
C ASP A 17 2.09 9.04 8.74
N TYR A 18 2.64 7.84 8.73
CA TYR A 18 2.67 6.99 7.54
C TYR A 18 1.26 6.66 7.04
N LEU A 19 0.37 6.25 7.94
CA LEU A 19 -1.01 5.90 7.59
C LEU A 19 -1.78 7.12 7.08
N GLY A 20 -1.52 8.31 7.63
CA GLY A 20 -2.12 9.55 7.16
C GLY A 20 -1.70 9.88 5.73
N ILE A 21 -0.41 9.77 5.43
CA ILE A 21 0.11 10.00 4.07
C ILE A 21 -0.47 8.97 3.10
N ALA A 22 -0.54 7.71 3.51
CA ALA A 22 -1.10 6.65 2.69
C ALA A 22 -2.58 6.90 2.36
N ALA A 23 -3.35 7.39 3.32
CA ALA A 23 -4.75 7.74 3.11
C ALA A 23 -4.89 8.90 2.11
N ASP A 24 -4.00 9.90 2.18
CA ASP A 24 -4.00 11.04 1.26
C ASP A 24 -3.66 10.61 -0.17
N LEU A 25 -2.84 9.57 -0.34
CA LEU A 25 -2.48 9.05 -1.66
C LEU A 25 -3.56 8.18 -2.30
N ARG A 26 -4.52 7.66 -1.52
CA ARG A 26 -5.53 6.74 -2.02
C ARG A 26 -6.34 7.31 -3.18
N PRO A 27 -6.83 8.56 -3.13
CA PRO A 27 -7.57 9.12 -4.27
C PRO A 27 -6.73 9.21 -5.54
N LEU A 28 -5.42 9.41 -5.42
CA LEU A 28 -4.52 9.45 -6.57
C LEU A 28 -4.36 8.06 -7.21
N LEU A 29 -4.33 7.01 -6.39
CA LEU A 29 -4.27 5.63 -6.89
C LEU A 29 -5.53 5.27 -7.65
N ASP A 30 -6.69 5.71 -7.19
CA ASP A 30 -7.97 5.43 -7.86
C ASP A 30 -8.01 6.02 -9.27
N GLY A 31 -7.20 7.04 -9.56
CA GLY A 31 -7.08 7.64 -10.88
C GLY A 31 -6.14 6.92 -11.83
N ILE A 32 -5.40 5.90 -11.37
CA ILE A 32 -4.46 5.16 -12.21
C ILE A 32 -5.18 4.05 -12.96
N ASP A 33 -5.09 4.09 -14.30
CA ASP A 33 -5.67 3.03 -15.12
C ASP A 33 -5.03 1.68 -14.81
N GLY A 34 -5.85 0.69 -14.54
CA GLY A 34 -5.40 -0.65 -14.20
C GLY A 34 -5.21 -0.91 -12.71
N PHE A 35 -5.29 0.12 -11.86
CA PHE A 35 -5.33 -0.08 -10.42
C PHE A 35 -6.67 -0.69 -10.01
N ILE A 36 -6.63 -1.77 -9.21
CA ILE A 36 -7.85 -2.45 -8.78
C ILE A 36 -8.15 -2.19 -7.32
N SER A 37 -7.22 -2.51 -6.42
CA SER A 37 -7.44 -2.32 -4.98
C SER A 37 -6.12 -2.30 -4.22
N ILE A 38 -6.18 -1.77 -3.01
CA ILE A 38 -5.07 -1.82 -2.06
C ILE A 38 -5.63 -1.98 -0.66
N GLU A 39 -5.01 -2.85 0.13
CA GLU A 39 -5.30 -3.02 1.54
C GLU A 39 -4.00 -3.02 2.33
N ARG A 40 -4.07 -2.56 3.57
CA ARG A 40 -2.93 -2.54 4.48
C ARG A 40 -3.23 -3.36 5.71
N PHE A 41 -2.23 -4.09 6.17
CA PHE A 41 -2.33 -4.98 7.31
C PHE A 41 -1.18 -4.73 8.26
N GLN A 42 -1.43 -4.85 9.55
CA GLN A 42 -0.37 -4.85 10.56
C GLN A 42 0.03 -6.30 10.85
N SER A 43 1.33 -6.55 10.91
CA SER A 43 1.82 -7.89 11.25
C SER A 43 1.45 -8.25 12.69
N LEU A 44 0.97 -9.47 12.88
CA LEU A 44 0.69 -9.98 14.23
C LEU A 44 1.97 -10.34 14.98
N GLY A 45 3.03 -10.69 14.26
CA GLY A 45 4.33 -11.03 14.85
C GLY A 45 5.24 -9.84 15.09
N ASP A 46 4.96 -8.71 14.45
CA ASP A 46 5.78 -7.50 14.56
C ASP A 46 4.88 -6.27 14.37
N ALA A 47 4.53 -5.63 15.48
CA ALA A 47 3.65 -4.47 15.48
C ALA A 47 4.23 -3.26 14.72
N GLY A 48 5.55 -3.21 14.53
CA GLY A 48 6.21 -2.16 13.77
C GLY A 48 6.19 -2.37 12.25
N LYS A 49 5.65 -3.50 11.78
CA LYS A 49 5.63 -3.86 10.37
C LYS A 49 4.24 -3.72 9.78
N LEU A 50 4.15 -2.99 8.67
CA LEU A 50 2.95 -2.91 7.86
C LEU A 50 3.16 -3.64 6.53
N VAL A 51 2.11 -4.32 6.07
CA VAL A 51 2.11 -5.00 4.78
C VAL A 51 1.02 -4.37 3.93
N SER A 52 1.35 -3.96 2.70
CA SER A 52 0.35 -3.55 1.74
C SER A 52 0.19 -4.64 0.67
N LEU A 53 -1.06 -4.92 0.33
CA LEU A 53 -1.42 -5.84 -0.74
C LEU A 53 -2.24 -5.07 -1.76
N SER A 54 -1.71 -4.92 -2.97
CA SER A 54 -2.40 -4.22 -4.04
C SER A 54 -2.60 -5.15 -5.23
N PHE A 55 -3.70 -4.94 -5.93
CA PHE A 55 -4.04 -5.69 -7.14
C PHE A 55 -4.08 -4.74 -8.33
N TRP A 56 -3.52 -5.16 -9.45
CA TRP A 56 -3.38 -4.40 -10.67
C TRP A 56 -3.77 -5.26 -11.86
N ARG A 57 -4.31 -4.63 -12.92
CA ARG A 57 -4.71 -5.34 -14.12
C ARG A 57 -3.54 -6.03 -14.80
N ASP A 58 -2.41 -5.34 -14.94
CA ASP A 58 -1.22 -5.83 -15.62
C ASP A 58 0.04 -5.06 -15.15
N GLU A 59 1.21 -5.49 -15.61
CA GLU A 59 2.49 -4.86 -15.24
C GLU A 59 2.61 -3.43 -15.75
N ALA A 60 2.01 -3.10 -16.88
CA ALA A 60 2.07 -1.75 -17.43
C ALA A 60 1.41 -0.74 -16.48
N ALA A 61 0.33 -1.13 -15.80
CA ALA A 61 -0.34 -0.28 -14.82
C ALA A 61 0.56 0.05 -13.63
N ILE A 62 1.39 -0.91 -13.19
CA ILE A 62 2.32 -0.73 -12.07
C ILE A 62 3.47 0.20 -12.45
N ALA A 63 3.95 0.10 -13.69
CA ALA A 63 5.08 0.87 -14.19
C ALA A 63 4.72 2.32 -14.56
N ALA A 64 3.45 2.60 -14.66
CA ALA A 64 2.96 3.93 -15.07
C ALA A 64 3.21 5.00 -14.01
#